data_800fd6dfaa741148a24374f468d633b2
#
_entry.id   800fd6dfaa741148a24374f468d633b2
#
_cell.length_a   1.000
_cell.length_b   1.000
_cell.length_c   1.000
_cell.angle_alpha   90.00
_cell.angle_beta   90.00
_cell.angle_gamma   90.00
#
_symmetry.space_group_name_H-M   'P 1'
#
loop_
_entity.id
_entity.type
_entity.pdbx_description
1 polymer ?
#
loop_
_entity_poly.entity_id
_entity_poly.type
_entity_poly.pdbx_seq_one_letter_code
_entity_poly.pdbx_strand_id
1 'polypeptide(L)'
;MYDLILRRGLNKKKVTVCIILLILLVTLATISGIRFAEHHEVKKQAKLYEEQQAQIRKEEEEKQRQEELAKQAEINKRIEQTSRAFTDEEKDRIKHIYRSTGEKRVFLTFDDGPSETVTPLILDLLKKENVKATFFTLGTNVNNYPDLVKREFDEGHYVANHGYSHKYSTVYASPEATLNEYNYTEDAIRKALGNNSYMSKLFRFPGGSNGGYYDEAKQNSKALLHENGIMHLDWNSLSSDAAGEKTKEALLQNVKDTMGEKDSVVILMHDSSDKILTYEMLSDLISYLREQGYKFENIYDLLD
;
A
#
# COMPACT_ATOMS: atom_id res chain seq x y z
N MET A 1 -82.36 -9.19 32.52
CA MET A 1 -82.43 -7.97 31.66
C MET A 1 -83.34 -8.13 30.46
N TYR A 2 -83.37 -9.25 29.78
CA TYR A 2 -84.27 -9.54 28.65
C TYR A 2 -85.81 -9.51 28.98
N ASP A 3 -86.22 -9.99 30.16
CA ASP A 3 -87.57 -10.00 30.65
C ASP A 3 -88.12 -8.61 31.07
N LEU A 4 -87.23 -7.69 31.48
CA LEU A 4 -87.65 -6.32 31.84
C LEU A 4 -87.91 -5.43 30.63
N ILE A 5 -87.36 -5.73 29.51
CA ILE A 5 -87.49 -5.00 28.23
C ILE A 5 -88.78 -5.37 27.52
N LEU A 6 -89.24 -6.61 27.70
CA LEU A 6 -90.53 -7.10 27.10
C LEU A 6 -91.77 -6.50 27.76
N ARG A 7 -91.71 -6.03 29.01
CA ARG A 7 -92.89 -5.43 29.73
C ARG A 7 -93.21 -3.97 29.32
N ARG A 8 -92.35 -3.29 28.53
CA ARG A 8 -92.53 -1.88 28.12
C ARG A 8 -92.95 -1.72 26.63
N GLY A 9 -93.48 -2.76 25.96
CA GLY A 9 -93.98 -2.63 24.60
C GLY A 9 -93.01 -2.18 23.54
N LEU A 10 -91.69 -2.33 23.79
CA LEU A 10 -90.65 -1.97 22.83
C LEU A 10 -90.73 -2.91 21.61
N ASN A 11 -90.83 -2.31 20.43
CA ASN A 11 -90.87 -3.04 19.17
C ASN A 11 -89.57 -3.87 19.00
N LYS A 12 -89.74 -5.23 18.95
CA LYS A 12 -88.62 -6.18 18.82
C LYS A 12 -87.58 -5.79 17.72
N LYS A 13 -88.07 -5.24 16.60
CA LYS A 13 -87.23 -4.75 15.50
C LYS A 13 -86.31 -3.60 15.94
N LYS A 14 -86.78 -2.66 16.77
CA LYS A 14 -85.98 -1.54 17.30
C LYS A 14 -84.92 -2.04 18.26
N VAL A 15 -85.20 -3.03 19.11
CA VAL A 15 -84.25 -3.63 20.04
C VAL A 15 -83.12 -4.37 19.27
N THR A 16 -83.47 -5.14 18.25
CA THR A 16 -82.52 -5.85 17.39
C THR A 16 -81.63 -4.87 16.64
N VAL A 17 -82.14 -3.77 16.11
CA VAL A 17 -81.33 -2.72 15.44
C VAL A 17 -80.40 -2.05 16.43
N CYS A 18 -80.82 -1.75 17.65
CA CYS A 18 -79.94 -1.20 18.68
C CYS A 18 -78.80 -2.16 19.06
N ILE A 19 -79.05 -3.45 19.16
CA ILE A 19 -78.02 -4.47 19.45
C ILE A 19 -77.05 -4.56 18.28
N ILE A 20 -77.47 -4.57 17.04
CA ILE A 20 -76.63 -4.59 15.86
C ILE A 20 -75.69 -3.32 15.82
N LEU A 21 -76.26 -2.15 16.05
CA LEU A 21 -75.52 -0.89 16.11
C LEU A 21 -74.46 -0.89 17.23
N LEU A 22 -74.80 -1.44 18.40
CA LEU A 22 -73.85 -1.56 19.51
C LEU A 22 -72.72 -2.50 19.16
N ILE A 23 -73.01 -3.63 18.52
CA ILE A 23 -71.93 -4.58 18.05
C ILE A 23 -71.05 -3.90 17.01
N LEU A 24 -71.63 -3.15 16.06
CA LEU A 24 -70.89 -2.40 15.06
C LEU A 24 -69.97 -1.33 15.70
N LEU A 25 -70.42 -0.60 16.69
CA LEU A 25 -69.63 0.38 17.42
C LEU A 25 -68.48 -0.26 18.19
N VAL A 26 -68.73 -1.38 18.87
CA VAL A 26 -67.70 -2.11 19.58
C VAL A 26 -66.69 -2.68 18.62
N THR A 27 -67.06 -3.23 17.47
CA THR A 27 -66.12 -3.73 16.46
C THR A 27 -65.31 -2.60 15.83
N LEU A 28 -65.88 -1.45 15.54
CA LEU A 28 -65.19 -0.27 15.05
C LEU A 28 -64.14 0.26 16.07
N ALA A 29 -64.56 0.32 17.36
CA ALA A 29 -63.66 0.75 18.44
C ALA A 29 -62.47 -0.22 18.63
N THR A 30 -62.71 -1.54 18.54
CA THR A 30 -61.63 -2.55 18.64
C THR A 30 -60.67 -2.48 17.44
N ILE A 31 -61.21 -2.36 16.21
CA ILE A 31 -60.39 -2.19 15.00
C ILE A 31 -59.55 -0.90 15.08
N SER A 32 -60.14 0.20 15.54
CA SER A 32 -59.43 1.48 15.72
C SER A 32 -58.30 1.35 16.78
N GLY A 33 -58.58 0.66 17.89
CA GLY A 33 -57.57 0.39 18.92
C GLY A 33 -56.41 -0.47 18.43
N ILE A 34 -56.70 -1.51 17.65
CA ILE A 34 -55.69 -2.38 17.04
C ILE A 34 -54.79 -1.57 16.07
N ARG A 35 -55.38 -0.78 15.17
CA ARG A 35 -54.65 0.07 14.23
C ARG A 35 -53.80 1.11 14.93
N PHE A 36 -54.28 1.68 16.02
CA PHE A 36 -53.49 2.63 16.83
C PHE A 36 -52.29 1.93 17.47
N ALA A 37 -52.45 0.75 18.04
CA ALA A 37 -51.38 -0.03 18.63
C ALA A 37 -50.32 -0.44 17.58
N GLU A 38 -50.76 -0.93 16.41
CA GLU A 38 -49.90 -1.26 15.29
C GLU A 38 -49.11 -0.04 14.81
N HIS A 39 -49.75 1.11 14.66
CA HIS A 39 -49.06 2.34 14.24
C HIS A 39 -48.01 2.81 15.27
N HIS A 40 -48.30 2.67 16.55
CA HIS A 40 -47.37 3.01 17.63
C HIS A 40 -46.17 2.07 17.62
N GLU A 41 -46.40 0.76 17.41
CA GLU A 41 -45.28 -0.23 17.34
C GLU A 41 -44.41 0.00 16.11
N VAL A 42 -45.00 0.29 14.93
CA VAL A 42 -44.25 0.62 13.71
C VAL A 42 -43.36 1.87 13.92
N LYS A 43 -43.88 2.91 14.57
CA LYS A 43 -43.08 4.12 14.92
C LYS A 43 -41.96 3.80 15.88
N LYS A 44 -42.19 2.95 16.87
CA LYS A 44 -41.17 2.52 17.81
C LYS A 44 -40.06 1.72 17.12
N GLN A 45 -40.41 0.78 16.24
CA GLN A 45 -39.49 -0.01 15.43
C GLN A 45 -38.66 0.89 14.49
N ALA A 46 -39.32 1.85 13.82
CA ALA A 46 -38.64 2.81 12.95
C ALA A 46 -37.58 3.64 13.72
N LYS A 47 -37.93 4.13 14.92
CA LYS A 47 -36.99 4.88 15.78
C LYS A 47 -35.80 4.02 16.21
N LEU A 48 -36.08 2.77 16.61
CA LEU A 48 -34.99 1.82 16.99
C LEU A 48 -34.05 1.54 15.82
N TYR A 49 -34.60 1.37 14.61
CA TYR A 49 -33.82 1.19 13.39
C TYR A 49 -32.95 2.42 13.08
N GLU A 50 -33.51 3.63 13.19
CA GLU A 50 -32.75 4.88 13.00
C GLU A 50 -31.60 5.00 14.03
N GLU A 51 -31.85 4.67 15.31
CA GLU A 51 -30.83 4.67 16.35
C GLU A 51 -29.72 3.65 16.06
N GLN A 52 -30.07 2.44 15.61
CA GLN A 52 -29.08 1.43 15.19
C GLN A 52 -28.25 1.89 13.99
N GLN A 53 -28.89 2.47 12.97
CA GLN A 53 -28.15 3.00 11.80
C GLN A 53 -27.23 4.17 12.18
N ALA A 54 -27.66 5.02 13.11
CA ALA A 54 -26.82 6.10 13.61
C ALA A 54 -25.61 5.58 14.40
N GLN A 55 -25.80 4.49 15.16
CA GLN A 55 -24.70 3.85 15.89
C GLN A 55 -23.68 3.21 14.93
N ILE A 56 -24.15 2.46 13.94
CA ILE A 56 -23.29 1.84 12.92
C ILE A 56 -22.46 2.90 12.20
N ARG A 57 -23.08 4.02 11.77
CA ARG A 57 -22.35 5.12 11.12
C ARG A 57 -21.24 5.71 12.01
N LYS A 58 -21.52 5.90 13.30
CA LYS A 58 -20.52 6.41 14.25
C LYS A 58 -19.34 5.44 14.42
N GLU A 59 -19.60 4.15 14.45
CA GLU A 59 -18.57 3.12 14.55
C GLU A 59 -17.72 3.07 13.28
N GLU A 60 -18.34 3.21 12.10
CA GLU A 60 -17.64 3.28 10.81
C GLU A 60 -16.77 4.55 10.71
N GLU A 61 -17.32 5.72 11.09
CA GLU A 61 -16.58 6.99 11.12
C GLU A 61 -15.38 6.93 12.09
N GLU A 62 -15.56 6.36 13.28
CA GLU A 62 -14.47 6.19 14.24
C GLU A 62 -13.40 5.24 13.72
N LYS A 63 -13.81 4.12 13.10
CA LYS A 63 -12.88 3.18 12.47
C LYS A 63 -12.06 3.84 11.37
N GLN A 64 -12.71 4.59 10.47
CA GLN A 64 -12.03 5.34 9.40
C GLN A 64 -11.04 6.37 9.97
N ARG A 65 -11.43 7.05 11.04
CA ARG A 65 -10.54 8.02 11.72
C ARG A 65 -9.31 7.33 12.33
N GLN A 66 -9.47 6.17 12.94
CA GLN A 66 -8.35 5.40 13.50
C GLN A 66 -7.42 4.88 12.41
N GLU A 67 -7.96 4.40 11.28
CA GLU A 67 -7.18 3.98 10.12
C GLU A 67 -6.36 5.15 9.53
N GLU A 68 -6.96 6.34 9.43
CA GLU A 68 -6.27 7.55 8.93
C GLU A 68 -5.16 7.99 9.90
N LEU A 69 -5.42 7.98 11.22
CA LEU A 69 -4.40 8.29 12.22
C LEU A 69 -3.23 7.29 12.19
N ALA A 70 -3.51 6.00 12.05
CA ALA A 70 -2.48 4.97 11.92
C ALA A 70 -1.63 5.18 10.66
N LYS A 71 -2.27 5.48 9.52
CA LYS A 71 -1.59 5.80 8.26
C LYS A 71 -0.70 7.04 8.40
N GLN A 72 -1.20 8.09 9.04
CA GLN A 72 -0.42 9.30 9.26
C GLN A 72 0.79 9.06 10.19
N ALA A 73 0.62 8.25 11.23
CA ALA A 73 1.72 7.85 12.11
C ALA A 73 2.81 7.09 11.37
N GLU A 74 2.43 6.18 10.48
CA GLU A 74 3.35 5.44 9.61
C GLU A 74 4.13 6.38 8.66
N ILE A 75 3.44 7.33 8.02
CA ILE A 75 4.07 8.36 7.17
C ILE A 75 5.06 9.19 7.99
N ASN A 76 4.68 9.64 9.17
CA ASN A 76 5.55 10.43 10.04
C ASN A 76 6.80 9.65 10.46
N LYS A 77 6.66 8.35 10.78
CA LYS A 77 7.80 7.48 11.07
C LYS A 77 8.77 7.41 9.87
N ARG A 78 8.27 7.19 8.66
CA ARG A 78 9.09 7.16 7.44
C ARG A 78 9.79 8.50 7.17
N ILE A 79 9.10 9.62 7.40
CA ILE A 79 9.71 10.96 7.32
C ILE A 79 10.86 11.09 8.31
N GLU A 80 10.68 10.66 9.56
CA GLU A 80 11.73 10.69 10.58
C GLU A 80 12.92 9.84 10.16
N GLN A 81 12.71 8.59 9.76
CA GLN A 81 13.74 7.66 9.29
C GLN A 81 14.54 8.20 8.10
N THR A 82 13.89 8.97 7.20
CA THR A 82 14.53 9.51 5.99
C THR A 82 15.03 10.95 6.16
N SER A 83 14.84 11.61 7.29
CA SER A 83 15.33 12.98 7.54
C SER A 83 16.58 13.06 8.39
N ARG A 84 17.17 11.93 8.79
CA ARG A 84 18.40 11.80 9.57
C ARG A 84 19.42 10.89 8.89
N ALA A 85 20.68 10.98 9.25
CA ALA A 85 21.68 10.00 8.81
C ALA A 85 21.34 8.59 9.35
N PHE A 86 21.78 7.56 8.65
CA PHE A 86 21.76 6.19 9.18
C PHE A 86 22.64 6.07 10.41
N THR A 87 22.17 5.38 11.43
CA THR A 87 23.01 4.95 12.56
C THR A 87 24.02 3.90 12.10
N ASP A 88 25.04 3.63 12.91
CA ASP A 88 26.03 2.61 12.55
C ASP A 88 25.42 1.20 12.55
N GLU A 89 24.44 0.94 13.39
CA GLU A 89 23.67 -0.31 13.41
C GLU A 89 22.80 -0.47 12.15
N GLU A 90 22.18 0.60 11.67
CA GLU A 90 21.40 0.60 10.42
C GLU A 90 22.32 0.36 9.21
N LYS A 91 23.48 1.02 9.16
CA LYS A 91 24.50 0.77 8.13
C LYS A 91 24.98 -0.67 8.16
N ASP A 92 25.19 -1.26 9.34
CA ASP A 92 25.60 -2.65 9.47
C ASP A 92 24.51 -3.61 8.97
N ARG A 93 23.23 -3.36 9.31
CA ARG A 93 22.08 -4.14 8.79
C ARG A 93 22.01 -4.07 7.26
N ILE A 94 22.15 -2.89 6.66
CA ILE A 94 22.14 -2.70 5.19
C ILE A 94 23.33 -3.43 4.56
N LYS A 95 24.55 -3.25 5.10
CA LYS A 95 25.77 -3.90 4.60
C LYS A 95 25.66 -5.43 4.62
N HIS A 96 24.94 -5.96 5.60
CA HIS A 96 24.80 -7.41 5.82
C HIS A 96 23.42 -7.93 5.43
N ILE A 97 22.67 -7.20 4.59
CA ILE A 97 21.31 -7.54 4.14
C ILE A 97 21.23 -8.95 3.51
N TYR A 98 22.32 -9.44 2.91
CA TYR A 98 22.39 -10.76 2.26
C TYR A 98 22.63 -11.92 3.25
N ARG A 99 22.94 -11.64 4.53
CA ARG A 99 23.20 -12.67 5.52
C ARG A 99 21.90 -13.30 5.99
N SER A 100 21.93 -14.62 6.16
CA SER A 100 20.83 -15.34 6.81
C SER A 100 20.68 -14.85 8.24
N THR A 101 19.43 -14.60 8.63
CA THR A 101 19.04 -14.29 10.02
C THR A 101 18.35 -15.50 10.68
N GLY A 102 18.26 -16.64 9.99
CA GLY A 102 17.48 -17.79 10.39
C GLY A 102 16.01 -17.74 9.95
N GLU A 103 15.57 -16.60 9.36
CA GLU A 103 14.26 -16.41 8.74
C GLU A 103 14.44 -16.11 7.26
N LYS A 104 13.53 -16.62 6.42
CA LYS A 104 13.51 -16.31 4.99
C LYS A 104 12.92 -14.92 4.78
N ARG A 105 13.70 -13.99 4.21
CA ARG A 105 13.26 -12.64 3.88
C ARG A 105 13.62 -12.25 2.45
N VAL A 106 12.78 -11.46 1.83
CA VAL A 106 12.96 -11.00 0.46
C VAL A 106 12.69 -9.49 0.33
N PHE A 107 13.57 -8.83 -0.40
CA PHE A 107 13.49 -7.42 -0.75
C PHE A 107 13.27 -7.31 -2.26
N LEU A 108 12.07 -6.92 -2.66
CA LEU A 108 11.79 -6.61 -4.06
C LEU A 108 12.35 -5.23 -4.38
N THR A 109 13.15 -5.12 -5.44
CA THR A 109 13.74 -3.84 -5.85
C THR A 109 13.54 -3.59 -7.34
N PHE A 110 13.23 -2.33 -7.69
CA PHE A 110 12.99 -1.89 -9.05
C PHE A 110 13.92 -0.72 -9.38
N ASP A 111 14.59 -0.79 -10.51
CA ASP A 111 15.52 0.23 -11.01
C ASP A 111 14.93 0.95 -12.23
N ASP A 112 15.49 2.12 -12.56
CA ASP A 112 15.22 2.93 -13.76
C ASP A 112 13.88 3.65 -13.81
N GLY A 113 13.01 3.47 -12.83
CA GLY A 113 11.73 4.21 -12.74
C GLY A 113 11.87 5.67 -12.26
N PRO A 114 10.75 6.33 -12.03
CA PRO A 114 9.43 5.87 -12.42
C PRO A 114 9.15 6.00 -13.93
N SER A 115 8.22 5.17 -14.42
CA SER A 115 7.69 5.29 -15.79
C SER A 115 6.18 5.45 -15.80
N GLU A 116 5.65 6.16 -16.80
CA GLU A 116 4.21 6.39 -16.95
C GLU A 116 3.42 5.09 -17.17
N THR A 117 4.04 4.08 -17.80
CA THR A 117 3.36 2.88 -18.27
C THR A 117 3.46 1.69 -17.32
N VAL A 118 4.60 1.46 -16.67
CA VAL A 118 4.86 0.23 -15.89
C VAL A 118 4.78 0.50 -14.39
N THR A 119 5.37 1.59 -13.90
CA THR A 119 5.39 1.90 -12.46
C THR A 119 3.98 1.93 -11.83
N PRO A 120 2.93 2.56 -12.45
CA PRO A 120 1.58 2.54 -11.88
C PRO A 120 1.01 1.13 -11.74
N LEU A 121 1.25 0.25 -12.71
CA LEU A 121 0.76 -1.13 -12.69
C LEU A 121 1.43 -1.94 -11.58
N ILE A 122 2.74 -1.77 -11.40
CA ILE A 122 3.50 -2.39 -10.31
C ILE A 122 2.99 -1.91 -8.96
N LEU A 123 2.78 -0.61 -8.77
CA LEU A 123 2.26 -0.04 -7.52
C LEU A 123 0.86 -0.57 -7.19
N ASP A 124 -0.04 -0.65 -8.19
CA ASP A 124 -1.39 -1.20 -8.00
C ASP A 124 -1.34 -2.67 -7.55
N LEU A 125 -0.45 -3.46 -8.15
CA LEU A 125 -0.26 -4.86 -7.80
C LEU A 125 0.35 -5.01 -6.39
N LEU A 126 1.40 -4.29 -6.08
CA LEU A 126 2.03 -4.31 -4.74
C LEU A 126 1.05 -3.90 -3.64
N LYS A 127 0.20 -2.91 -3.91
CA LYS A 127 -0.87 -2.49 -3.00
C LYS A 127 -1.91 -3.59 -2.80
N LYS A 128 -2.38 -4.21 -3.89
CA LYS A 128 -3.33 -5.34 -3.85
C LYS A 128 -2.76 -6.50 -3.04
N GLU A 129 -1.50 -6.81 -3.24
CA GLU A 129 -0.79 -7.90 -2.57
C GLU A 129 -0.28 -7.53 -1.17
N ASN A 130 -0.47 -6.28 -0.72
CA ASN A 130 0.07 -5.75 0.54
C ASN A 130 1.58 -6.02 0.70
N VAL A 131 2.35 -5.80 -0.37
CA VAL A 131 3.81 -5.96 -0.42
C VAL A 131 4.45 -4.59 -0.57
N LYS A 132 5.54 -4.35 0.16
CA LYS A 132 6.35 -3.14 0.03
C LYS A 132 7.67 -3.46 -0.66
N ALA A 133 8.18 -2.50 -1.45
CA ALA A 133 9.37 -2.65 -2.26
C ALA A 133 10.32 -1.44 -2.06
N THR A 134 11.48 -1.50 -2.70
CA THR A 134 12.41 -0.37 -2.82
C THR A 134 12.54 0.00 -4.29
N PHE A 135 12.33 1.28 -4.62
CA PHE A 135 12.49 1.82 -5.97
C PHE A 135 13.78 2.64 -6.03
N PHE A 136 14.70 2.26 -6.88
CA PHE A 136 15.92 3.01 -7.18
C PHE A 136 15.65 3.91 -8.39
N THR A 137 15.27 5.14 -8.14
CA THR A 137 14.73 6.07 -9.14
C THR A 137 15.80 6.85 -9.86
N LEU A 138 15.61 7.11 -11.15
CA LEU A 138 16.43 8.04 -11.95
C LEU A 138 15.95 9.47 -11.80
N GLY A 139 16.84 10.40 -11.48
CA GLY A 139 16.46 11.80 -11.26
C GLY A 139 15.76 12.45 -12.45
N THR A 140 16.12 12.11 -13.69
CA THR A 140 15.40 12.55 -14.90
C THR A 140 13.94 12.09 -14.91
N ASN A 141 13.68 10.85 -14.47
CA ASN A 141 12.34 10.27 -14.44
C ASN A 141 11.52 10.79 -13.25
N VAL A 142 12.17 11.04 -12.12
CA VAL A 142 11.54 11.74 -10.98
C VAL A 142 11.02 13.12 -11.40
N ASN A 143 11.77 13.88 -12.17
CA ASN A 143 11.32 15.19 -12.69
C ASN A 143 10.17 15.08 -13.67
N ASN A 144 10.11 14.00 -14.45
CA ASN A 144 9.04 13.77 -15.42
C ASN A 144 7.72 13.28 -14.75
N TYR A 145 7.85 12.47 -13.69
CA TYR A 145 6.72 11.78 -13.05
C TYR A 145 6.74 11.95 -11.52
N PRO A 146 6.77 13.19 -10.98
CA PRO A 146 6.90 13.44 -9.55
C PRO A 146 5.75 12.84 -8.73
N ASP A 147 4.54 12.77 -9.30
CA ASP A 147 3.37 12.19 -8.63
C ASP A 147 3.51 10.68 -8.40
N LEU A 148 4.24 9.97 -9.26
CA LEU A 148 4.52 8.55 -9.07
C LEU A 148 5.51 8.34 -7.93
N VAL A 149 6.55 9.15 -7.82
CA VAL A 149 7.50 9.11 -6.69
C VAL A 149 6.78 9.40 -5.36
N LYS A 150 5.88 10.41 -5.38
CA LYS A 150 5.05 10.67 -4.21
C LYS A 150 4.17 9.47 -3.86
N ARG A 151 3.60 8.81 -4.86
CA ARG A 151 2.80 7.60 -4.68
C ARG A 151 3.64 6.44 -4.11
N GLU A 152 4.85 6.20 -4.62
CA GLU A 152 5.80 5.22 -4.08
C GLU A 152 6.01 5.44 -2.57
N PHE A 153 6.32 6.67 -2.18
CA PHE A 153 6.52 7.02 -0.77
C PHE A 153 5.25 6.88 0.07
N ASP A 154 4.12 7.43 -0.38
CA ASP A 154 2.85 7.43 0.37
C ASP A 154 2.31 6.01 0.58
N GLU A 155 2.53 5.11 -0.38
CA GLU A 155 2.15 3.69 -0.30
C GLU A 155 3.13 2.85 0.52
N GLY A 156 4.21 3.42 1.04
CA GLY A 156 5.14 2.77 1.98
C GLY A 156 6.32 2.06 1.33
N HIS A 157 6.59 2.34 0.06
CA HIS A 157 7.79 1.89 -0.62
C HIS A 157 8.97 2.80 -0.27
N TYR A 158 10.17 2.23 -0.25
CA TYR A 158 11.39 3.03 -0.03
C TYR A 158 11.84 3.64 -1.36
N VAL A 159 11.92 4.97 -1.43
CA VAL A 159 12.44 5.68 -2.60
C VAL A 159 13.95 5.84 -2.45
N ALA A 160 14.72 5.14 -3.26
CA ALA A 160 16.18 5.16 -3.29
C ALA A 160 16.70 5.81 -4.58
N ASN A 161 18.01 5.92 -4.71
CA ASN A 161 18.68 6.71 -5.72
C ASN A 161 19.44 5.83 -6.72
N HIS A 162 19.20 6.02 -8.03
CA HIS A 162 19.90 5.32 -9.12
C HIS A 162 20.76 6.24 -10.00
N GLY A 163 21.08 7.44 -9.50
CA GLY A 163 21.71 8.50 -10.29
C GLY A 163 20.69 9.31 -11.08
N TYR A 164 21.17 10.37 -11.71
CA TYR A 164 20.30 11.31 -12.41
C TYR A 164 20.06 10.92 -13.85
N SER A 165 21.13 10.64 -14.61
CA SER A 165 21.10 10.51 -16.06
C SER A 165 21.14 9.08 -16.58
N HIS A 166 21.60 8.12 -15.77
CA HIS A 166 21.93 6.74 -16.14
C HIS A 166 23.00 6.64 -17.26
N LYS A 167 23.69 7.74 -17.60
CA LYS A 167 24.74 7.75 -18.64
C LYS A 167 26.08 7.38 -18.00
N TYR A 168 26.58 6.17 -18.22
CA TYR A 168 27.80 5.66 -17.61
C TYR A 168 29.00 6.57 -17.76
N SER A 169 29.21 7.19 -18.94
CA SER A 169 30.27 8.15 -19.18
C SER A 169 30.13 9.45 -18.38
N THR A 170 28.92 9.78 -17.92
CA THR A 170 28.66 10.93 -17.04
C THR A 170 28.76 10.52 -15.58
N VAL A 171 28.05 9.45 -15.19
CA VAL A 171 28.02 8.95 -13.81
C VAL A 171 29.42 8.59 -13.32
N TYR A 172 30.22 7.94 -14.17
CA TYR A 172 31.56 7.41 -13.82
C TYR A 172 32.73 8.24 -14.38
N ALA A 173 32.50 9.51 -14.72
CA ALA A 173 33.56 10.42 -15.17
C ALA A 173 34.56 10.71 -14.05
N SER A 174 34.13 10.80 -12.81
CA SER A 174 34.92 10.87 -11.59
C SER A 174 34.06 10.51 -10.37
N PRO A 175 34.63 10.27 -9.19
CA PRO A 175 33.91 10.11 -7.94
C PRO A 175 32.94 11.27 -7.65
N GLU A 176 33.37 12.50 -7.89
CA GLU A 176 32.57 13.72 -7.71
C GLU A 176 31.40 13.78 -8.70
N ALA A 177 31.60 13.27 -9.92
CA ALA A 177 30.51 13.17 -10.91
C ALA A 177 29.43 12.21 -10.41
N THR A 178 29.81 11.05 -9.85
CA THR A 178 28.85 10.11 -9.23
C THR A 178 28.12 10.76 -8.05
N LEU A 179 28.82 11.49 -7.19
CA LEU A 179 28.20 12.21 -6.07
C LEU A 179 27.25 13.32 -6.57
N ASN A 180 27.59 14.01 -7.64
CA ASN A 180 26.69 15.01 -8.25
C ASN A 180 25.45 14.38 -8.85
N GLU A 181 25.56 13.25 -9.55
CA GLU A 181 24.41 12.47 -10.05
C GLU A 181 23.48 12.04 -8.88
N TYR A 182 24.06 11.61 -7.76
CA TYR A 182 23.31 11.33 -6.54
C TYR A 182 22.59 12.59 -6.03
N ASN A 183 23.30 13.70 -5.86
CA ASN A 183 22.75 14.94 -5.31
C ASN A 183 21.62 15.52 -6.17
N TYR A 184 21.76 15.52 -7.50
CA TYR A 184 20.69 15.99 -8.42
C TYR A 184 19.43 15.14 -8.31
N THR A 185 19.58 13.83 -8.10
CA THR A 185 18.45 12.92 -7.90
C THR A 185 17.78 13.15 -6.55
N GLU A 186 18.58 13.35 -5.47
CA GLU A 186 18.03 13.72 -4.16
C GLU A 186 17.21 15.03 -4.21
N ASP A 187 17.71 16.04 -4.94
CA ASP A 187 16.98 17.30 -5.13
C ASP A 187 15.65 17.08 -5.86
N ALA A 188 15.66 16.24 -6.89
CA ALA A 188 14.44 15.88 -7.61
C ALA A 188 13.45 15.13 -6.71
N ILE A 189 13.90 14.15 -5.92
CA ILE A 189 13.07 13.39 -4.97
C ILE A 189 12.48 14.33 -3.91
N ARG A 190 13.31 15.18 -3.28
CA ARG A 190 12.83 16.18 -2.30
C ARG A 190 11.72 17.06 -2.84
N LYS A 191 11.89 17.54 -4.07
CA LYS A 191 10.89 18.36 -4.76
C LYS A 191 9.60 17.57 -5.03
N ALA A 192 9.71 16.33 -5.51
CA ALA A 192 8.56 15.47 -5.80
C ALA A 192 7.75 15.15 -4.53
N LEU A 193 8.44 14.87 -3.42
CA LEU A 193 7.81 14.58 -2.14
C LEU A 193 7.30 15.82 -1.40
N GLY A 194 7.71 17.04 -1.80
CA GLY A 194 7.46 18.27 -1.05
C GLY A 194 8.13 18.24 0.34
N ASN A 195 9.20 17.47 0.49
CA ASN A 195 9.92 17.26 1.76
C ASN A 195 11.41 17.56 1.60
N ASN A 196 11.81 18.76 2.01
CA ASN A 196 13.20 19.23 1.91
C ASN A 196 14.19 18.47 2.84
N SER A 197 13.68 17.75 3.83
CA SER A 197 14.50 16.96 4.75
C SER A 197 14.74 15.53 4.28
N TYR A 198 14.10 15.10 3.20
CA TYR A 198 14.26 13.73 2.68
C TYR A 198 15.69 13.46 2.26
N MET A 199 16.22 12.31 2.68
CA MET A 199 17.51 11.76 2.29
C MET A 199 17.36 10.26 2.09
N SER A 200 17.52 9.78 0.85
CA SER A 200 17.48 8.33 0.58
C SER A 200 18.65 7.60 1.23
N LYS A 201 19.82 8.22 1.24
CA LYS A 201 21.09 7.68 1.79
C LYS A 201 21.49 6.31 1.22
N LEU A 202 20.78 5.86 0.19
CA LEU A 202 21.00 4.59 -0.46
C LEU A 202 21.11 4.78 -1.96
N PHE A 203 22.20 4.31 -2.53
CA PHE A 203 22.52 4.41 -3.95
C PHE A 203 22.69 3.03 -4.57
N ARG A 204 22.11 2.80 -5.73
CA ARG A 204 22.46 1.66 -6.57
C ARG A 204 23.18 2.15 -7.80
N PHE A 205 24.37 1.60 -8.03
CA PHE A 205 25.19 1.95 -9.17
C PHE A 205 24.56 1.47 -10.48
N PRO A 206 24.35 2.31 -11.51
CA PRO A 206 24.00 1.87 -12.84
C PRO A 206 24.91 0.73 -13.34
N GLY A 207 24.29 -0.45 -13.60
CA GLY A 207 25.06 -1.66 -13.96
C GLY A 207 25.81 -2.34 -12.81
N GLY A 208 25.40 -2.08 -11.55
CA GLY A 208 25.97 -2.67 -10.34
C GLY A 208 27.29 -2.01 -9.90
N SER A 209 27.66 -2.23 -8.65
CA SER A 209 28.77 -1.55 -7.99
C SER A 209 30.15 -2.18 -8.28
N ASN A 210 30.20 -3.29 -9.02
CA ASN A 210 31.43 -4.04 -9.32
C ASN A 210 31.50 -4.42 -10.79
N GLY A 211 32.72 -4.56 -11.29
CA GLY A 211 33.02 -5.09 -12.61
C GLY A 211 32.70 -4.13 -13.77
N GLY A 212 33.03 -4.61 -14.97
CA GLY A 212 32.85 -3.88 -16.23
C GLY A 212 33.95 -2.81 -16.49
N TYR A 213 33.76 -2.06 -17.58
CA TYR A 213 34.70 -1.05 -18.04
C TYR A 213 34.98 0.05 -17.01
N TYR A 214 33.98 0.37 -16.16
CA TYR A 214 34.08 1.45 -15.15
C TYR A 214 34.39 0.94 -13.73
N ASP A 215 34.91 -0.27 -13.55
CA ASP A 215 35.11 -0.86 -12.22
C ASP A 215 35.96 0.03 -11.29
N GLU A 216 37.10 0.50 -11.73
CA GLU A 216 37.96 1.40 -10.94
C GLU A 216 37.24 2.69 -10.53
N ALA A 217 36.51 3.32 -11.47
CA ALA A 217 35.71 4.52 -11.18
C ALA A 217 34.59 4.25 -10.16
N LYS A 218 33.93 3.10 -10.25
CA LYS A 218 32.90 2.67 -9.28
C LYS A 218 33.50 2.46 -7.90
N GLN A 219 34.69 1.81 -7.77
CA GLN A 219 35.35 1.61 -6.47
C GLN A 219 35.70 2.94 -5.81
N ASN A 220 36.29 3.87 -6.58
CA ASN A 220 36.62 5.22 -6.10
C ASN A 220 35.34 6.01 -5.70
N SER A 221 34.28 5.89 -6.49
CA SER A 221 32.99 6.52 -6.18
C SER A 221 32.34 5.95 -4.91
N LYS A 222 32.43 4.63 -4.67
CA LYS A 222 31.97 4.02 -3.41
C LYS A 222 32.61 4.64 -2.19
N ALA A 223 33.94 4.84 -2.21
CA ALA A 223 34.62 5.44 -1.09
C ALA A 223 34.09 6.84 -0.79
N LEU A 224 33.96 7.70 -1.81
CA LEU A 224 33.44 9.06 -1.64
C LEU A 224 31.95 9.08 -1.18
N LEU A 225 31.10 8.20 -1.71
CA LEU A 225 29.71 8.08 -1.26
C LEU A 225 29.63 7.68 0.22
N HIS A 226 30.43 6.68 0.64
CA HIS A 226 30.48 6.24 2.04
C HIS A 226 30.98 7.33 3.00
N GLU A 227 32.00 8.11 2.60
CA GLU A 227 32.49 9.30 3.34
C GLU A 227 31.36 10.34 3.54
N ASN A 228 30.44 10.44 2.58
CA ASN A 228 29.24 11.28 2.66
C ASN A 228 28.04 10.60 3.35
N GLY A 229 28.22 9.43 3.97
CA GLY A 229 27.18 8.70 4.69
C GLY A 229 26.16 8.01 3.78
N ILE A 230 26.45 7.88 2.50
CA ILE A 230 25.59 7.24 1.49
C ILE A 230 26.02 5.78 1.35
N MET A 231 25.11 4.85 1.65
CA MET A 231 25.33 3.42 1.45
C MET A 231 25.05 3.03 0.01
N HIS A 232 25.63 1.92 -0.46
CA HIS A 232 25.23 1.33 -1.74
C HIS A 232 24.60 -0.04 -1.52
N LEU A 233 23.71 -0.45 -2.44
CA LEU A 233 23.05 -1.74 -2.40
C LEU A 233 22.95 -2.34 -3.81
N ASP A 234 23.59 -3.48 -4.02
CA ASP A 234 23.41 -4.32 -5.22
C ASP A 234 22.28 -5.34 -5.00
N TRP A 235 22.39 -6.52 -5.58
CA TRP A 235 21.43 -7.61 -5.51
C TRP A 235 22.13 -8.97 -5.43
N ASN A 236 21.42 -10.01 -5.03
CA ASN A 236 21.90 -11.39 -5.06
C ASN A 236 20.95 -12.35 -5.77
N SER A 237 19.89 -11.81 -6.40
CA SER A 237 19.00 -12.48 -7.34
C SER A 237 18.49 -11.48 -8.37
N LEU A 238 18.13 -11.90 -9.56
CA LEU A 238 17.65 -11.03 -10.64
C LEU A 238 16.70 -11.75 -11.59
N SER A 239 15.77 -10.97 -12.16
CA SER A 239 14.83 -11.46 -13.18
C SER A 239 15.45 -11.60 -14.57
N SER A 240 16.56 -10.90 -14.85
CA SER A 240 17.16 -10.74 -16.18
C SER A 240 16.26 -10.00 -17.18
N ASP A 241 15.32 -9.18 -16.72
CA ASP A 241 14.41 -8.39 -17.56
C ASP A 241 15.13 -7.34 -18.43
N ALA A 242 16.36 -6.95 -18.05
CA ALA A 242 17.24 -6.11 -18.86
C ALA A 242 18.10 -6.91 -19.86
N ALA A 243 18.13 -8.25 -19.79
CA ALA A 243 18.97 -9.10 -20.62
C ALA A 243 18.30 -9.58 -21.92
N GLY A 244 17.09 -9.08 -22.23
CA GLY A 244 16.37 -9.37 -23.48
C GLY A 244 15.49 -10.61 -23.44
N GLU A 245 15.16 -11.13 -22.26
CA GLU A 245 14.17 -12.19 -22.10
C GLU A 245 12.80 -11.79 -22.68
N LYS A 246 12.08 -12.77 -23.24
CA LYS A 246 10.87 -12.52 -24.04
C LYS A 246 9.59 -13.01 -23.38
N THR A 247 9.66 -13.71 -22.25
CA THR A 247 8.48 -14.24 -21.56
C THR A 247 8.58 -14.03 -20.06
N LYS A 248 7.45 -13.85 -19.41
CA LYS A 248 7.37 -13.72 -17.95
C LYS A 248 7.82 -15.01 -17.22
N GLU A 249 7.62 -16.17 -17.84
CA GLU A 249 8.04 -17.47 -17.30
C GLU A 249 9.56 -17.57 -17.23
N ALA A 250 10.27 -17.07 -18.26
CA ALA A 250 11.74 -17.02 -18.26
C ALA A 250 12.25 -16.06 -17.17
N LEU A 251 11.64 -14.88 -17.01
CA LEU A 251 11.97 -13.95 -15.92
C LEU A 251 11.79 -14.60 -14.55
N LEU A 252 10.67 -15.27 -14.32
CA LEU A 252 10.40 -15.98 -13.05
C LEU A 252 11.43 -17.10 -12.81
N GLN A 253 11.77 -17.86 -13.85
CA GLN A 253 12.76 -18.93 -13.73
C GLN A 253 14.15 -18.37 -13.39
N ASN A 254 14.56 -17.25 -14.00
CA ASN A 254 15.83 -16.59 -13.68
C ASN A 254 15.88 -16.14 -12.21
N VAL A 255 14.77 -15.61 -11.66
CA VAL A 255 14.73 -15.32 -10.22
C VAL A 255 14.93 -16.58 -9.41
N LYS A 256 14.20 -17.67 -9.71
CA LYS A 256 14.32 -18.95 -9.00
C LYS A 256 15.74 -19.51 -9.03
N ASP A 257 16.36 -19.50 -10.21
CA ASP A 257 17.72 -20.02 -10.40
C ASP A 257 18.78 -19.20 -9.67
N THR A 258 18.65 -17.87 -9.73
CA THR A 258 19.63 -16.95 -9.10
C THR A 258 19.43 -16.80 -7.60
N MET A 259 18.22 -16.94 -7.08
CA MET A 259 17.99 -16.93 -5.63
C MET A 259 18.44 -18.24 -4.96
N GLY A 260 18.28 -19.39 -5.62
CA GLY A 260 18.64 -20.68 -5.06
C GLY A 260 18.02 -20.93 -3.66
N GLU A 261 18.84 -21.38 -2.72
CA GLU A 261 18.44 -21.67 -1.32
C GLU A 261 18.80 -20.53 -0.33
N LYS A 262 18.97 -19.28 -0.83
CA LYS A 262 19.33 -18.14 0.03
C LYS A 262 18.16 -17.76 0.95
N ASP A 263 18.44 -17.55 2.23
CA ASP A 263 17.42 -17.09 3.20
C ASP A 263 17.17 -15.58 3.13
N SER A 264 18.12 -14.79 2.64
CA SER A 264 17.98 -13.35 2.49
C SER A 264 18.27 -12.93 1.05
N VAL A 265 17.24 -12.45 0.36
CA VAL A 265 17.25 -12.22 -1.09
C VAL A 265 16.90 -10.78 -1.41
N VAL A 266 17.77 -10.10 -2.16
CA VAL A 266 17.50 -8.81 -2.79
C VAL A 266 17.36 -9.06 -4.29
N ILE A 267 16.15 -8.87 -4.83
CA ILE A 267 15.82 -9.18 -6.23
C ILE A 267 15.89 -7.91 -7.08
N LEU A 268 16.75 -7.92 -8.10
CA LEU A 268 16.81 -6.88 -9.13
C LEU A 268 15.72 -7.12 -10.19
N MET A 269 14.91 -6.10 -10.39
CA MET A 269 13.95 -5.93 -11.48
C MET A 269 13.99 -4.48 -11.95
N HIS A 270 13.28 -4.16 -13.04
CA HIS A 270 13.18 -2.79 -13.53
C HIS A 270 11.71 -2.40 -13.76
N ASP A 271 11.41 -1.10 -13.61
CA ASP A 271 10.07 -0.51 -13.84
C ASP A 271 10.08 0.58 -14.92
N SER A 272 11.13 0.64 -15.75
CA SER A 272 11.15 1.48 -16.96
C SER A 272 10.05 1.09 -17.96
N SER A 273 9.73 2.00 -18.88
CA SER A 273 8.54 1.91 -19.74
C SER A 273 8.44 0.68 -20.64
N ASP A 274 9.57 0.01 -20.90
CA ASP A 274 9.67 -1.21 -21.73
C ASP A 274 9.56 -2.52 -20.91
N LYS A 275 9.38 -2.44 -19.59
CA LYS A 275 9.42 -3.60 -18.67
C LYS A 275 8.05 -4.17 -18.32
N ILE A 276 7.12 -4.20 -19.27
CA ILE A 276 5.78 -4.76 -19.05
C ILE A 276 5.80 -6.23 -18.58
N LEU A 277 6.76 -7.02 -19.05
CA LEU A 277 6.91 -8.43 -18.64
C LEU A 277 7.26 -8.56 -17.16
N THR A 278 7.97 -7.61 -16.59
CA THR A 278 8.26 -7.56 -15.14
C THR A 278 6.96 -7.44 -14.36
N TYR A 279 6.07 -6.53 -14.75
CA TYR A 279 4.74 -6.43 -14.15
C TYR A 279 3.94 -7.74 -14.31
N GLU A 280 3.92 -8.32 -15.51
CA GLU A 280 3.17 -9.56 -15.78
C GLU A 280 3.67 -10.75 -14.96
N MET A 281 4.98 -10.82 -14.67
CA MET A 281 5.62 -11.84 -13.85
C MET A 281 5.38 -11.66 -12.36
N LEU A 282 5.21 -10.41 -11.89
CA LEU A 282 5.33 -10.04 -10.49
C LEU A 282 4.32 -10.75 -9.58
N SER A 283 3.07 -10.97 -10.03
CA SER A 283 2.06 -11.71 -9.26
C SER A 283 2.47 -13.16 -9.01
N ASP A 284 3.00 -13.81 -10.03
CA ASP A 284 3.46 -15.19 -9.94
C ASP A 284 4.70 -15.30 -9.03
N LEU A 285 5.59 -14.31 -9.10
CA LEU A 285 6.76 -14.20 -8.21
C LEU A 285 6.36 -14.04 -6.74
N ILE A 286 5.44 -13.13 -6.44
CA ILE A 286 4.96 -12.90 -5.07
C ILE A 286 4.33 -14.18 -4.51
N SER A 287 3.50 -14.86 -5.29
CA SER A 287 2.87 -16.13 -4.90
C SER A 287 3.92 -17.20 -4.60
N TYR A 288 4.90 -17.38 -5.50
CA TYR A 288 5.99 -18.33 -5.31
C TYR A 288 6.79 -18.04 -4.03
N LEU A 289 7.18 -16.78 -3.79
CA LEU A 289 7.96 -16.40 -2.61
C LEU A 289 7.20 -16.67 -1.30
N ARG A 290 5.88 -16.41 -1.28
CA ARG A 290 5.01 -16.76 -0.14
C ARG A 290 4.96 -18.26 0.11
N GLU A 291 4.80 -19.06 -0.94
CA GLU A 291 4.80 -20.53 -0.85
C GLU A 291 6.14 -21.07 -0.33
N GLN A 292 7.26 -20.40 -0.67
CA GLN A 292 8.58 -20.73 -0.14
C GLN A 292 8.80 -20.22 1.30
N GLY A 293 7.85 -19.48 1.89
CA GLY A 293 7.91 -18.98 3.27
C GLY A 293 8.73 -17.70 3.44
N TYR A 294 8.95 -16.92 2.37
CA TYR A 294 9.64 -15.63 2.48
C TYR A 294 8.72 -14.55 3.06
N LYS A 295 9.25 -13.79 4.01
CA LYS A 295 8.69 -12.53 4.48
C LYS A 295 9.16 -11.39 3.57
N PHE A 296 8.22 -10.58 3.10
CA PHE A 296 8.53 -9.39 2.30
C PHE A 296 8.94 -8.24 3.20
N GLU A 297 10.09 -7.66 2.93
CA GLU A 297 10.65 -6.52 3.63
C GLU A 297 11.11 -5.45 2.62
N ASN A 298 11.21 -4.20 3.06
CA ASN A 298 11.91 -3.15 2.33
C ASN A 298 12.95 -2.48 3.24
N ILE A 299 13.59 -1.40 2.76
CA ILE A 299 14.67 -0.75 3.52
C ILE A 299 14.18 -0.16 4.84
N TYR A 300 12.91 0.29 4.96
CA TYR A 300 12.36 0.80 6.23
C TYR A 300 12.39 -0.27 7.34
N ASP A 301 12.26 -1.55 7.00
CA ASP A 301 12.31 -2.66 7.97
C ASP A 301 13.72 -2.87 8.57
N LEU A 302 14.75 -2.26 7.97
CA LEU A 302 16.12 -2.25 8.47
C LEU A 302 16.45 -1.00 9.31
N LEU A 303 15.54 -0.03 9.40
CA LEU A 303 15.70 1.24 10.09
C LEU A 303 14.91 1.24 11.42
N ASP A 304 15.47 1.94 12.42
CA ASP A 304 14.83 2.09 13.73
C ASP A 304 13.80 3.22 13.78
#